data_d50a97c1e5981fd4ed3fb3e4e8fe2ee9
#
_entry.id   d50a97c1e5981fd4ed3fb3e4e8fe2ee9
#
_cell.length_a   1.000
_cell.length_b   1.000
_cell.length_c   1.000
_cell.angle_alpha   90.00
_cell.angle_beta   90.00
_cell.angle_gamma   90.00
#
_symmetry.space_group_name_H-M   'P 1'
#
loop_
_entity.id
_entity.type
_entity.pdbx_description
1 polymer ?
#
loop_
_entity_poly.entity_id
_entity_poly.type
_entity_poly.pdbx_seq_one_letter_code
_entity_poly.pdbx_strand_id
1 'polypeptide(L)'
;GVSEALYLTFVATLEPGDEVIIPTPCFVSYQAEVILAGGVPVEIPAREENDFCIDPADIRKALTPRTKCIFIGYPSNPTGAVAPKEVMLEIAKIAEEHDLLVVSDEIYDRLVYDFEHVCFPALSEDLRKRTILLGGFSKDYAMTGWRIGYACGPADIIQGLVRIHQYTIMSAPTTAQDAALVALQQGEPYVQEMVTEYDRRRRLLVAGLNRLGLHCFEPRGAFYAFPNIKASGMSDEDFAEKLLREEHVAVVPGIAFGPGGDGFARMCYATEYSKIEEALHRMEKFMNRYG
;
A
#
# COMPACT_ATOMS: atom_id res chain seq x y z
N GLY A 1 14.40 0.76 -6.33
CA GLY A 1 13.13 1.23 -5.76
C GLY A 1 12.57 0.27 -4.74
N VAL A 2 11.42 0.61 -4.13
CA VAL A 2 10.83 -0.19 -3.01
C VAL A 2 10.56 -1.64 -3.41
N SER A 3 10.15 -1.94 -4.63
CA SER A 3 9.95 -3.33 -5.08
C SER A 3 11.21 -4.18 -4.94
N GLU A 4 12.38 -3.66 -5.31
CA GLU A 4 13.64 -4.36 -5.08
C GLU A 4 13.98 -4.45 -3.59
N ALA A 5 13.81 -3.34 -2.85
CA ALA A 5 14.10 -3.32 -1.42
C ALA A 5 13.26 -4.36 -0.65
N LEU A 6 12.00 -4.55 -1.05
CA LEU A 6 11.11 -5.56 -0.48
C LEU A 6 11.63 -6.99 -0.76
N TYR A 7 11.98 -7.28 -2.02
CA TYR A 7 12.58 -8.56 -2.41
C TYR A 7 13.87 -8.85 -1.62
N LEU A 8 14.78 -7.87 -1.57
CA LEU A 8 16.05 -8.00 -0.83
C LEU A 8 15.80 -8.25 0.67
N THR A 9 14.79 -7.60 1.24
CA THR A 9 14.42 -7.77 2.64
C THR A 9 14.02 -9.21 2.93
N PHE A 10 13.08 -9.77 2.18
CA PHE A 10 12.63 -11.12 2.42
C PHE A 10 13.71 -12.18 2.12
N VAL A 11 14.48 -12.02 1.05
CA VAL A 11 15.60 -12.94 0.76
C VAL A 11 16.70 -12.89 1.82
N ALA A 12 16.91 -11.74 2.46
CA ALA A 12 17.93 -11.59 3.51
C ALA A 12 17.47 -12.07 4.89
N THR A 13 16.15 -12.18 5.14
CA THR A 13 15.62 -12.38 6.50
C THR A 13 14.81 -13.67 6.70
N LEU A 14 14.34 -14.30 5.61
CA LEU A 14 13.51 -15.49 5.70
C LEU A 14 14.29 -16.77 5.39
N GLU A 15 14.00 -17.81 6.15
CA GLU A 15 14.36 -19.18 5.86
C GLU A 15 13.14 -19.90 5.24
N PRO A 16 13.37 -21.03 4.53
CA PRO A 16 12.25 -21.80 3.96
C PRO A 16 11.22 -22.23 5.01
N GLY A 17 9.98 -21.81 4.83
CA GLY A 17 8.87 -22.09 5.73
C GLY A 17 8.62 -21.07 6.84
N ASP A 18 9.43 -20.02 6.93
CA ASP A 18 9.15 -18.87 7.79
C ASP A 18 7.85 -18.18 7.36
N GLU A 19 7.03 -17.81 8.30
CA GLU A 19 5.74 -17.17 8.07
C GLU A 19 5.84 -15.65 8.19
N VAL A 20 5.20 -14.96 7.24
CA VAL A 20 5.03 -13.51 7.24
C VAL A 20 3.56 -13.17 7.30
N ILE A 21 3.12 -12.49 8.36
CA ILE A 21 1.73 -12.03 8.50
C ILE A 21 1.55 -10.79 7.61
N ILE A 22 0.56 -10.84 6.70
CA ILE A 22 0.27 -9.79 5.71
C ILE A 22 -1.21 -9.42 5.77
N PRO A 23 -1.57 -8.14 6.05
CA PRO A 23 -2.94 -7.67 5.93
C PRO A 23 -3.39 -7.69 4.46
N THR A 24 -4.60 -8.19 4.19
CA THR A 24 -5.22 -8.19 2.85
C THR A 24 -6.61 -7.54 2.87
N PRO A 25 -7.06 -6.85 1.80
CA PRO A 25 -6.42 -6.71 0.50
C PRO A 25 -5.16 -5.83 0.53
N CYS A 26 -4.15 -6.18 -0.26
CA CYS A 26 -2.86 -5.49 -0.26
C CYS A 26 -2.23 -5.43 -1.66
N PHE A 27 -1.12 -4.71 -1.79
CA PHE A 27 -0.38 -4.67 -3.05
C PHE A 27 0.13 -6.05 -3.45
N VAL A 28 -0.14 -6.43 -4.68
CA VAL A 28 0.05 -7.78 -5.23
C VAL A 28 1.45 -8.37 -5.09
N SER A 29 2.49 -7.53 -4.96
CA SER A 29 3.87 -7.99 -4.83
C SER A 29 4.20 -8.56 -3.44
N TYR A 30 3.48 -8.20 -2.38
CA TYR A 30 3.88 -8.57 -1.02
C TYR A 30 3.89 -10.07 -0.81
N GLN A 31 2.80 -10.75 -1.16
CA GLN A 31 2.69 -12.22 -1.07
C GLN A 31 3.68 -12.90 -2.04
N ALA A 32 3.76 -12.40 -3.27
CA ALA A 32 4.63 -12.97 -4.29
C ALA A 32 6.10 -12.95 -3.86
N GLU A 33 6.56 -11.86 -3.26
CA GLU A 33 7.96 -11.73 -2.84
C GLU A 33 8.30 -12.55 -1.61
N VAL A 34 7.34 -12.76 -0.68
CA VAL A 34 7.49 -13.73 0.42
C VAL A 34 7.66 -15.15 -0.14
N ILE A 35 6.82 -15.56 -1.10
CA ILE A 35 6.90 -16.87 -1.74
C ILE A 35 8.21 -17.04 -2.51
N LEU A 36 8.64 -16.02 -3.25
CA LEU A 36 9.92 -16.04 -3.97
C LEU A 36 11.13 -16.19 -3.05
N ALA A 37 11.03 -15.69 -1.81
CA ALA A 37 12.07 -15.85 -0.80
C ALA A 37 12.00 -17.19 -0.06
N GLY A 38 11.03 -18.08 -0.39
CA GLY A 38 10.82 -19.37 0.28
C GLY A 38 9.96 -19.31 1.54
N GLY A 39 9.45 -18.13 1.90
CA GLY A 39 8.55 -17.93 3.03
C GLY A 39 7.10 -18.29 2.72
N VAL A 40 6.26 -18.24 3.72
CA VAL A 40 4.82 -18.53 3.67
C VAL A 40 4.05 -17.27 4.06
N PRO A 41 3.28 -16.65 3.13
CA PRO A 41 2.42 -15.54 3.48
C PRO A 41 1.23 -16.03 4.31
N VAL A 42 1.01 -15.44 5.48
CA VAL A 42 -0.14 -15.67 6.35
C VAL A 42 -1.04 -14.44 6.25
N GLU A 43 -2.09 -14.59 5.46
CA GLU A 43 -3.01 -13.49 5.15
C GLU A 43 -4.01 -13.29 6.28
N ILE A 44 -4.18 -12.04 6.70
CA ILE A 44 -5.17 -11.65 7.71
C ILE A 44 -6.07 -10.53 7.17
N PRO A 45 -7.38 -10.53 7.50
CA PRO A 45 -8.30 -9.60 6.87
C PRO A 45 -8.17 -8.18 7.43
N ALA A 46 -8.02 -7.21 6.53
CA ALA A 46 -8.32 -5.80 6.79
C ALA A 46 -9.72 -5.52 6.22
N ARG A 47 -10.69 -5.22 7.08
CA ARG A 47 -12.12 -5.20 6.72
C ARG A 47 -12.64 -3.80 6.52
N GLU A 48 -13.65 -3.65 5.65
CA GLU A 48 -14.34 -2.38 5.38
C GLU A 48 -14.89 -1.76 6.68
N GLU A 49 -15.43 -2.57 7.60
CA GLU A 49 -16.00 -2.13 8.87
C GLU A 49 -14.96 -1.44 9.79
N ASN A 50 -13.67 -1.68 9.55
CA ASN A 50 -12.55 -1.07 10.24
C ASN A 50 -11.77 -0.12 9.32
N ASP A 51 -12.42 0.46 8.31
CA ASP A 51 -11.77 1.32 7.31
C ASP A 51 -10.53 0.67 6.66
N PHE A 52 -10.56 -0.64 6.45
CA PHE A 52 -9.45 -1.47 5.98
C PHE A 52 -8.16 -1.32 6.82
N CYS A 53 -8.29 -0.92 8.07
CA CYS A 53 -7.20 -0.99 9.02
C CYS A 53 -7.13 -2.39 9.63
N ILE A 54 -5.91 -2.90 9.81
CA ILE A 54 -5.65 -4.19 10.45
C ILE A 54 -6.12 -4.18 11.92
N ASP A 55 -6.75 -5.27 12.35
CA ASP A 55 -7.04 -5.51 13.76
C ASP A 55 -5.85 -6.25 14.42
N PRO A 56 -5.17 -5.66 15.42
CA PRO A 56 -4.09 -6.35 16.13
C PRO A 56 -4.49 -7.71 16.73
N ALA A 57 -5.77 -7.90 17.04
CA ALA A 57 -6.27 -9.17 17.53
C ALA A 57 -6.19 -10.29 16.47
N ASP A 58 -6.33 -9.95 15.18
CA ASP A 58 -6.17 -10.93 14.11
C ASP A 58 -4.70 -11.30 13.89
N ILE A 59 -3.76 -10.38 14.12
CA ILE A 59 -2.32 -10.72 14.18
C ILE A 59 -2.08 -11.76 15.27
N ARG A 60 -2.58 -11.53 16.50
CA ARG A 60 -2.39 -12.46 17.63
C ARG A 60 -2.94 -13.86 17.34
N LYS A 61 -4.08 -13.96 16.67
CA LYS A 61 -4.68 -15.25 16.27
C LYS A 61 -3.85 -15.99 15.20
N ALA A 62 -3.17 -15.25 14.35
CA ALA A 62 -2.39 -15.80 13.24
C ALA A 62 -0.97 -16.24 13.64
N LEU A 63 -0.51 -15.90 14.83
CA LEU A 63 0.84 -16.24 15.32
C LEU A 63 1.03 -17.76 15.45
N THR A 64 2.15 -18.23 14.94
CA THR A 64 2.63 -19.60 15.11
C THR A 64 4.12 -19.59 15.52
N PRO A 65 4.72 -20.74 15.93
CA PRO A 65 6.15 -20.82 16.16
C PRO A 65 7.02 -20.53 14.91
N ARG A 66 6.44 -20.49 13.71
CA ARG A 66 7.12 -20.16 12.46
C ARG A 66 6.95 -18.69 12.05
N THR A 67 6.13 -17.94 12.76
CA THR A 67 5.97 -16.52 12.46
C THR A 67 7.27 -15.78 12.69
N LYS A 68 7.82 -15.21 11.62
CA LYS A 68 9.09 -14.48 11.61
C LYS A 68 8.91 -12.99 11.52
N CYS A 69 7.88 -12.55 10.77
CA CYS A 69 7.72 -11.15 10.40
C CYS A 69 6.25 -10.73 10.36
N ILE A 70 5.99 -9.50 10.75
CA ILE A 70 4.74 -8.78 10.48
C ILE A 70 5.03 -7.77 9.37
N PHE A 71 4.25 -7.82 8.29
CA PHE A 71 4.28 -6.82 7.25
C PHE A 71 3.18 -5.78 7.48
N ILE A 72 3.54 -4.50 7.39
CA ILE A 72 2.60 -3.37 7.42
C ILE A 72 2.87 -2.46 6.21
N GLY A 73 1.81 -2.07 5.49
CA GLY A 73 1.90 -1.21 4.32
C GLY A 73 0.83 -0.12 4.39
N TYR A 74 1.11 0.94 5.13
CA TYR A 74 0.23 2.10 5.26
C TYR A 74 0.98 3.40 4.96
N PRO A 75 0.32 4.34 4.24
CA PRO A 75 -0.99 4.26 3.58
C PRO A 75 -1.10 3.15 2.55
N SER A 76 -2.28 2.49 2.49
CA SER A 76 -2.46 1.23 1.78
C SER A 76 -2.77 1.39 0.28
N ASN A 77 -2.21 0.52 -0.52
CA ASN A 77 -2.67 0.16 -1.84
C ASN A 77 -3.25 -1.27 -1.75
N PRO A 78 -4.54 -1.50 -1.99
CA PRO A 78 -5.44 -0.75 -2.90
C PRO A 78 -6.37 0.27 -2.22
N THR A 79 -6.49 0.26 -0.91
CA THR A 79 -7.65 0.83 -0.21
C THR A 79 -7.55 2.33 0.05
N GLY A 80 -6.34 2.86 0.18
CA GLY A 80 -6.11 4.23 0.68
C GLY A 80 -6.29 4.34 2.21
N ALA A 81 -6.39 3.22 2.91
CA ALA A 81 -6.45 3.17 4.36
C ALA A 81 -5.16 3.67 5.01
N VAL A 82 -5.30 4.18 6.21
CA VAL A 82 -4.20 4.57 7.10
C VAL A 82 -4.35 3.84 8.43
N ALA A 83 -3.27 3.70 9.17
CA ALA A 83 -3.32 3.06 10.49
C ALA A 83 -3.10 4.11 11.59
N PRO A 84 -4.06 4.27 12.52
CA PRO A 84 -3.93 5.14 13.67
C PRO A 84 -2.77 4.73 14.59
N LYS A 85 -2.22 5.71 15.31
CA LYS A 85 -1.07 5.48 16.21
C LYS A 85 -1.35 4.40 17.25
N GLU A 86 -2.55 4.32 17.75
CA GLU A 86 -2.98 3.32 18.75
C GLU A 86 -2.87 1.90 18.18
N VAL A 87 -3.27 1.69 16.94
CA VAL A 87 -3.14 0.41 16.24
C VAL A 87 -1.67 0.06 16.03
N MET A 88 -0.87 1.04 15.60
CA MET A 88 0.58 0.84 15.42
C MET A 88 1.29 0.48 16.74
N LEU A 89 0.89 1.08 17.86
CA LEU A 89 1.42 0.74 19.18
C LEU A 89 1.04 -0.68 19.63
N GLU A 90 -0.16 -1.15 19.32
CA GLU A 90 -0.53 -2.54 19.64
C GLU A 90 0.21 -3.55 18.75
N ILE A 91 0.43 -3.24 17.47
CA ILE A 91 1.28 -4.06 16.60
C ILE A 91 2.72 -4.09 17.11
N ALA A 92 3.25 -2.94 17.54
CA ALA A 92 4.57 -2.82 18.14
C ALA A 92 4.75 -3.75 19.34
N LYS A 93 3.77 -3.73 20.24
CA LYS A 93 3.76 -4.59 21.43
C LYS A 93 3.74 -6.08 21.06
N ILE A 94 2.97 -6.47 20.05
CA ILE A 94 2.97 -7.87 19.56
C ILE A 94 4.36 -8.25 19.01
N ALA A 95 4.97 -7.37 18.22
CA ALA A 95 6.30 -7.62 17.67
C ALA A 95 7.38 -7.75 18.75
N GLU A 96 7.29 -6.96 19.81
CA GLU A 96 8.21 -7.02 20.97
C GLU A 96 7.97 -8.29 21.81
N GLU A 97 6.71 -8.64 22.12
CA GLU A 97 6.34 -9.81 22.92
C GLU A 97 6.78 -11.14 22.28
N HIS A 98 6.80 -11.19 20.93
CA HIS A 98 7.10 -12.42 20.18
C HIS A 98 8.43 -12.37 19.41
N ASP A 99 9.25 -11.35 19.66
CA ASP A 99 10.56 -11.12 19.01
C ASP A 99 10.49 -11.19 17.47
N LEU A 100 9.49 -10.52 16.88
CA LEU A 100 9.25 -10.50 15.45
C LEU A 100 9.95 -9.33 14.78
N LEU A 101 10.37 -9.55 13.53
CA LEU A 101 10.72 -8.46 12.63
C LEU A 101 9.45 -7.76 12.15
N VAL A 102 9.56 -6.48 11.81
CA VAL A 102 8.51 -5.73 11.14
C VAL A 102 9.07 -5.18 9.83
N VAL A 103 8.37 -5.41 8.74
CA VAL A 103 8.62 -4.72 7.47
C VAL A 103 7.54 -3.66 7.30
N SER A 104 7.94 -2.39 7.29
CA SER A 104 7.04 -1.26 7.14
C SER A 104 7.24 -0.62 5.76
N ASP A 105 6.30 -0.84 4.85
CA ASP A 105 6.27 -0.14 3.55
C ASP A 105 5.54 1.19 3.71
N GLU A 106 6.32 2.27 3.74
CA GLU A 106 5.85 3.63 3.94
C GLU A 106 6.00 4.47 2.66
N ILE A 107 5.88 3.86 1.48
CA ILE A 107 6.06 4.52 0.16
C ILE A 107 5.08 5.67 -0.10
N TYR A 108 4.00 5.76 0.67
CA TYR A 108 2.98 6.79 0.60
C TYR A 108 2.96 7.70 1.83
N ASP A 109 4.00 7.74 2.66
CA ASP A 109 4.04 8.42 3.96
C ASP A 109 3.70 9.92 3.87
N ARG A 110 4.00 10.57 2.72
CA ARG A 110 3.70 11.99 2.47
C ARG A 110 2.30 12.22 1.86
N LEU A 111 1.68 11.17 1.31
CA LEU A 111 0.39 11.25 0.64
C LEU A 111 -0.71 10.88 1.63
N VAL A 112 -0.97 11.78 2.59
CA VAL A 112 -1.99 11.64 3.62
C VAL A 112 -2.90 12.87 3.64
N TYR A 113 -4.18 12.68 3.98
CA TYR A 113 -5.22 13.69 3.94
C TYR A 113 -5.97 13.72 5.28
N ASP A 114 -6.01 14.89 5.92
CA ASP A 114 -6.62 15.05 7.26
C ASP A 114 -6.13 13.98 8.27
N PHE A 115 -4.85 13.56 8.15
CA PHE A 115 -4.23 12.52 8.95
C PHE A 115 -2.73 12.77 9.09
N GLU A 116 -2.15 12.40 10.24
CA GLU A 116 -0.72 12.42 10.47
C GLU A 116 -0.15 11.01 10.33
N HIS A 117 0.78 10.82 9.39
CA HIS A 117 1.43 9.53 9.19
C HIS A 117 2.26 9.11 10.41
N VAL A 118 2.16 7.84 10.76
CA VAL A 118 2.91 7.24 11.86
C VAL A 118 4.06 6.43 11.29
N CYS A 119 5.28 6.96 11.33
CA CYS A 119 6.47 6.22 10.98
C CYS A 119 6.75 5.15 12.05
N PHE A 120 6.57 3.88 11.70
CA PHE A 120 6.57 2.78 12.65
C PHE A 120 7.87 2.67 13.47
N PRO A 121 9.09 2.68 12.87
CA PRO A 121 10.34 2.60 13.63
C PRO A 121 10.62 3.82 14.50
N ALA A 122 9.90 4.93 14.32
CA ALA A 122 10.05 6.13 15.14
C ALA A 122 9.28 6.07 16.47
N LEU A 123 8.42 5.07 16.66
CA LEU A 123 7.62 4.92 17.87
C LEU A 123 8.45 4.56 19.10
N SER A 124 9.53 3.76 18.96
CA SER A 124 10.46 3.45 20.06
C SER A 124 11.84 3.06 19.54
N GLU A 125 12.85 3.09 20.45
CA GLU A 125 14.20 2.63 20.14
C GLU A 125 14.24 1.11 19.89
N ASP A 126 13.42 0.32 20.57
CA ASP A 126 13.36 -1.13 20.39
C ASP A 126 12.71 -1.51 19.06
N LEU A 127 11.70 -0.75 18.60
CA LEU A 127 11.14 -0.93 17.27
C LEU A 127 12.15 -0.60 16.17
N ARG A 128 12.98 0.40 16.35
CA ARG A 128 14.06 0.73 15.41
C ARG A 128 15.04 -0.43 15.20
N LYS A 129 15.25 -1.27 16.22
CA LYS A 129 16.14 -2.44 16.16
C LYS A 129 15.52 -3.67 15.50
N ARG A 130 14.22 -3.67 15.24
CA ARG A 130 13.48 -4.80 14.65
C ARG A 130 12.66 -4.45 13.40
N THR A 131 12.73 -3.21 12.93
CA THR A 131 11.96 -2.75 11.77
C THR A 131 12.86 -2.50 10.58
N ILE A 132 12.44 -2.99 9.43
CA ILE A 132 12.94 -2.61 8.13
C ILE A 132 11.91 -1.66 7.50
N LEU A 133 12.23 -0.37 7.47
CA LEU A 133 11.45 0.67 6.81
C LEU A 133 11.79 0.68 5.32
N LEU A 134 10.77 0.60 4.49
CA LEU A 134 10.88 0.75 3.04
C LEU A 134 10.23 2.06 2.61
N GLY A 135 10.97 2.88 1.88
CA GLY A 135 10.51 4.18 1.40
C GLY A 135 11.10 4.53 0.04
N GLY A 136 10.61 5.57 -0.58
CA GLY A 136 11.12 5.93 -1.88
C GLY A 136 10.49 7.16 -2.49
N PHE A 137 10.92 7.49 -3.69
CA PHE A 137 10.60 8.73 -4.37
C PHE A 137 9.49 8.57 -5.42
N SER A 138 9.09 7.33 -5.68
CA SER A 138 8.16 7.00 -6.77
C SER A 138 6.81 7.68 -6.63
N LYS A 139 6.30 7.83 -5.41
CA LYS A 139 4.95 8.30 -5.12
C LYS A 139 4.98 9.73 -4.60
N ASP A 140 5.69 9.97 -3.52
CA ASP A 140 5.75 11.25 -2.83
C ASP A 140 6.35 12.38 -3.67
N TYR A 141 7.27 12.03 -4.56
CA TYR A 141 7.92 12.98 -5.47
C TYR A 141 7.55 12.75 -6.95
N ALA A 142 6.52 11.93 -7.23
CA ALA A 142 6.10 11.59 -8.60
C ALA A 142 7.24 11.04 -9.50
N MET A 143 8.22 10.35 -8.91
CA MET A 143 9.43 9.87 -9.58
C MET A 143 9.36 8.38 -9.95
N THR A 144 8.22 7.89 -10.43
CA THR A 144 8.02 6.46 -10.72
C THR A 144 9.03 5.89 -11.72
N GLY A 145 9.35 6.64 -12.76
CA GLY A 145 10.28 6.25 -13.83
C GLY A 145 11.77 6.24 -13.43
N TRP A 146 12.13 6.91 -12.36
CA TRP A 146 13.52 7.01 -11.88
C TRP A 146 14.02 5.76 -11.19
N ARG A 147 13.14 4.87 -10.78
CA ARG A 147 13.47 3.58 -10.15
C ARG A 147 14.38 3.72 -8.93
N ILE A 148 14.07 4.63 -8.02
CA ILE A 148 14.85 4.92 -6.81
C ILE A 148 14.00 4.79 -5.55
N GLY A 149 14.58 4.25 -4.48
CA GLY A 149 13.99 4.09 -3.14
C GLY A 149 15.09 3.75 -2.15
N TYR A 150 14.71 3.51 -0.93
CA TYR A 150 15.64 3.19 0.16
C TYR A 150 15.03 2.18 1.14
N ALA A 151 15.91 1.50 1.86
CA ALA A 151 15.58 0.70 3.03
C ALA A 151 16.41 1.20 4.22
N CYS A 152 15.77 1.34 5.38
CA CYS A 152 16.40 1.69 6.64
C CYS A 152 16.09 0.62 7.68
N GLY A 153 17.08 0.19 8.47
CA GLY A 153 16.86 -0.84 9.47
C GLY A 153 18.12 -1.18 10.23
N PRO A 154 18.13 -2.29 11.00
CA PRO A 154 19.30 -2.78 11.73
C PRO A 154 20.50 -2.99 10.80
N ALA A 155 21.67 -2.60 11.25
CA ALA A 155 22.88 -2.56 10.41
C ALA A 155 23.27 -3.93 9.83
N ASP A 156 23.08 -5.00 10.57
CA ASP A 156 23.35 -6.38 10.15
C ASP A 156 22.40 -6.83 9.04
N ILE A 157 21.12 -6.52 9.17
CA ILE A 157 20.11 -6.79 8.13
C ILE A 157 20.42 -5.98 6.87
N ILE A 158 20.67 -4.67 7.01
CA ILE A 158 21.02 -3.80 5.87
C ILE A 158 22.28 -4.29 5.16
N GLN A 159 23.28 -4.79 5.89
CA GLN A 159 24.46 -5.42 5.26
C GLN A 159 24.09 -6.66 4.44
N GLY A 160 23.11 -7.46 4.90
CA GLY A 160 22.55 -8.57 4.13
C GLY A 160 21.92 -8.10 2.82
N LEU A 161 21.05 -7.09 2.90
CA LEU A 161 20.42 -6.48 1.72
C LEU A 161 21.47 -5.98 0.71
N VAL A 162 22.49 -5.26 1.19
CA VAL A 162 23.57 -4.73 0.35
C VAL A 162 24.35 -5.84 -0.36
N ARG A 163 24.61 -6.96 0.31
CA ARG A 163 25.28 -8.11 -0.30
C ARG A 163 24.47 -8.72 -1.45
N ILE A 164 23.16 -8.85 -1.29
CA ILE A 164 22.29 -9.37 -2.34
C ILE A 164 22.18 -8.35 -3.47
N HIS A 165 21.94 -7.08 -3.13
CA HIS A 165 21.84 -5.96 -4.08
C HIS A 165 23.03 -5.87 -5.03
N GLN A 166 24.27 -6.00 -4.53
CA GLN A 166 25.48 -5.92 -5.35
C GLN A 166 25.61 -7.05 -6.39
N TYR A 167 24.92 -8.19 -6.17
CA TYR A 167 24.91 -9.33 -7.11
C TYR A 167 23.66 -9.38 -8.00
N THR A 168 22.66 -8.53 -7.74
CA THR A 168 21.45 -8.40 -8.57
C THR A 168 21.57 -7.26 -9.57
N ILE A 169 21.67 -6.04 -9.13
CA ILE A 169 21.73 -4.85 -9.99
C ILE A 169 22.96 -3.94 -9.75
N MET A 170 23.83 -4.29 -8.81
CA MET A 170 25.05 -3.59 -8.41
C MET A 170 24.81 -2.26 -7.70
N SER A 171 24.08 -1.32 -8.29
CA SER A 171 23.70 -0.03 -7.69
C SER A 171 22.50 0.58 -8.38
N ALA A 172 21.78 1.45 -7.67
CA ALA A 172 20.80 2.32 -8.30
C ALA A 172 21.48 3.28 -9.30
N PRO A 173 20.80 3.70 -10.40
CA PRO A 173 21.39 4.63 -11.37
C PRO A 173 21.86 5.93 -10.71
N THR A 174 23.06 6.38 -10.99
CA THR A 174 23.65 7.61 -10.39
C THR A 174 22.77 8.84 -10.66
N THR A 175 22.25 8.97 -11.87
CA THR A 175 21.32 10.06 -12.22
C THR A 175 20.05 10.05 -11.37
N ALA A 176 19.55 8.88 -10.99
CA ALA A 176 18.40 8.76 -10.10
C ALA A 176 18.74 9.15 -8.65
N GLN A 177 19.97 8.83 -8.20
CA GLN A 177 20.45 9.23 -6.87
C GLN A 177 20.62 10.77 -6.80
N ASP A 178 21.19 11.38 -7.81
CA ASP A 178 21.34 12.85 -7.90
C ASP A 178 19.95 13.53 -7.93
N ALA A 179 19.01 13.01 -8.72
CA ALA A 179 17.65 13.52 -8.76
C ALA A 179 16.92 13.37 -7.41
N ALA A 180 17.12 12.25 -6.71
CA ALA A 180 16.56 12.02 -5.37
C ALA A 180 17.12 13.01 -4.34
N LEU A 181 18.42 13.32 -4.41
CA LEU A 181 19.03 14.34 -3.56
C LEU A 181 18.39 15.72 -3.76
N VAL A 182 18.18 16.11 -5.02
CA VAL A 182 17.49 17.37 -5.36
C VAL A 182 16.05 17.36 -4.86
N ALA A 183 15.34 16.24 -5.02
CA ALA A 183 13.97 16.07 -4.53
C ALA A 183 13.88 16.27 -3.00
N LEU A 184 14.81 15.69 -2.23
CA LEU A 184 14.87 15.87 -0.77
C LEU A 184 15.17 17.31 -0.37
N GLN A 185 16.04 18.00 -1.11
CA GLN A 185 16.48 19.36 -0.76
C GLN A 185 15.49 20.44 -1.19
N GLN A 186 14.73 20.24 -2.26
CA GLN A 186 13.94 21.27 -2.93
C GLN A 186 12.50 20.84 -3.25
N GLY A 187 12.14 19.57 -3.07
CA GLY A 187 10.87 19.00 -3.53
C GLY A 187 9.67 19.30 -2.64
N GLU A 188 9.87 19.70 -1.38
CA GLU A 188 8.80 19.88 -0.40
C GLU A 188 7.62 20.74 -0.88
N PRO A 189 7.82 21.92 -1.48
CA PRO A 189 6.70 22.74 -1.95
C PRO A 189 5.84 22.03 -3.00
N TYR A 190 6.47 21.27 -3.90
CA TYR A 190 5.78 20.51 -4.94
C TYR A 190 5.01 19.31 -4.39
N VAL A 191 5.54 18.66 -3.34
CA VAL A 191 4.82 17.59 -2.62
C VAL A 191 3.54 18.15 -2.00
N GLN A 192 3.61 19.30 -1.33
CA GLN A 192 2.44 19.94 -0.71
C GLN A 192 1.38 20.37 -1.74
N GLU A 193 1.81 20.91 -2.88
CA GLU A 193 0.91 21.24 -3.99
C GLU A 193 0.21 19.98 -4.53
N MET A 194 0.98 18.91 -4.75
CA MET A 194 0.45 17.63 -5.22
C MET A 194 -0.53 16.99 -4.24
N VAL A 195 -0.23 16.99 -2.95
CA VAL A 195 -1.12 16.48 -1.89
C VAL A 195 -2.45 17.25 -1.88
N THR A 196 -2.38 18.59 -1.96
CA THR A 196 -3.57 19.44 -2.03
C THR A 196 -4.46 19.10 -3.24
N GLU A 197 -3.85 18.90 -4.40
CA GLU A 197 -4.58 18.55 -5.63
C GLU A 197 -5.13 17.11 -5.56
N TYR A 198 -4.40 16.17 -4.98
CA TYR A 198 -4.89 14.81 -4.77
C TYR A 198 -6.07 14.76 -3.79
N ASP A 199 -6.04 15.55 -2.71
CA ASP A 199 -7.19 15.65 -1.80
C ASP A 199 -8.44 16.19 -2.50
N ARG A 200 -8.28 17.21 -3.34
CA ARG A 200 -9.38 17.75 -4.15
C ARG A 200 -9.99 16.69 -5.08
N ARG A 201 -9.14 15.88 -5.74
CA ARG A 201 -9.58 14.80 -6.63
C ARG A 201 -10.18 13.64 -5.86
N ARG A 202 -9.62 13.28 -4.72
CA ARG A 202 -10.16 12.28 -3.79
C ARG A 202 -11.60 12.60 -3.42
N ARG A 203 -11.84 13.81 -2.95
CA ARG A 203 -13.18 14.28 -2.55
C ARG A 203 -14.18 14.23 -3.71
N LEU A 204 -13.78 14.62 -4.91
CA LEU A 204 -14.62 14.49 -6.10
C LEU A 204 -15.00 13.04 -6.39
N LEU A 205 -13.99 12.15 -6.45
CA LEU A 205 -14.20 10.74 -6.79
C LEU A 205 -15.09 10.05 -5.74
N VAL A 206 -14.75 10.16 -4.46
CA VAL A 206 -15.50 9.51 -3.36
C VAL A 206 -16.95 10.00 -3.31
N ALA A 207 -17.17 11.31 -3.38
CA ALA A 207 -18.53 11.85 -3.41
C ALA A 207 -19.31 11.39 -4.65
N GLY A 208 -18.64 11.29 -5.81
CA GLY A 208 -19.23 10.77 -7.04
C GLY A 208 -19.65 9.32 -6.92
N LEU A 209 -18.76 8.46 -6.43
CA LEU A 209 -19.02 7.03 -6.24
C LEU A 209 -20.19 6.79 -5.28
N ASN A 210 -20.21 7.44 -4.14
CA ASN A 210 -21.30 7.32 -3.17
C ASN A 210 -22.66 7.77 -3.76
N ARG A 211 -22.70 8.82 -4.61
CA ARG A 211 -23.93 9.23 -5.33
C ARG A 211 -24.41 8.16 -6.30
N LEU A 212 -23.50 7.37 -6.87
CA LEU A 212 -23.83 6.27 -7.78
C LEU A 212 -24.27 5.00 -7.04
N GLY A 213 -24.35 5.02 -5.73
CA GLY A 213 -24.66 3.84 -4.90
C GLY A 213 -23.49 2.87 -4.70
N LEU A 214 -22.29 3.26 -5.15
CA LEU A 214 -21.06 2.50 -4.94
C LEU A 214 -20.41 2.98 -3.64
N HIS A 215 -20.77 2.37 -2.53
CA HIS A 215 -20.25 2.77 -1.22
C HIS A 215 -18.72 2.76 -1.21
N CYS A 216 -18.12 3.89 -0.88
CA CYS A 216 -16.68 4.04 -0.75
C CYS A 216 -16.38 4.68 0.60
N PHE A 217 -15.65 3.94 1.46
CA PHE A 217 -15.11 4.57 2.68
C PHE A 217 -14.19 5.73 2.29
N GLU A 218 -13.93 6.63 3.20
CA GLU A 218 -13.08 7.78 2.92
C GLU A 218 -11.59 7.43 3.03
N PRO A 219 -10.86 7.24 1.91
CA PRO A 219 -9.43 6.96 1.96
C PRO A 219 -8.68 8.18 2.46
N ARG A 220 -7.82 8.01 3.45
CA ARG A 220 -7.02 9.10 4.04
C ARG A 220 -5.56 9.05 3.65
N GLY A 221 -5.20 8.18 2.71
CA GLY A 221 -3.83 8.09 2.21
C GLY A 221 -3.72 7.53 0.81
N ALA A 222 -2.49 7.52 0.28
CA ALA A 222 -2.16 7.14 -1.10
C ALA A 222 -2.93 7.97 -2.14
N PHE A 223 -3.31 7.39 -3.27
CA PHE A 223 -4.13 8.03 -4.30
C PHE A 223 -5.15 7.04 -4.92
N TYR A 224 -5.71 6.18 -4.09
CA TYR A 224 -6.69 5.16 -4.48
C TYR A 224 -7.99 5.32 -3.72
N ALA A 225 -9.09 5.00 -4.41
CA ALA A 225 -10.40 4.73 -3.84
C ALA A 225 -10.76 3.27 -4.08
N PHE A 226 -11.44 2.64 -3.11
CA PHE A 226 -11.76 1.22 -3.14
C PHE A 226 -13.25 1.01 -2.83
N PRO A 227 -14.16 1.45 -3.75
CA PRO A 227 -15.58 1.33 -3.56
C PRO A 227 -16.05 -0.12 -3.60
N ASN A 228 -17.07 -0.40 -2.79
CA ASN A 228 -17.87 -1.61 -2.84
C ASN A 228 -18.78 -1.55 -4.08
N ILE A 229 -18.68 -2.56 -4.96
CA ILE A 229 -19.40 -2.58 -6.23
C ILE A 229 -20.60 -3.56 -6.23
N LYS A 230 -20.94 -4.14 -5.08
CA LYS A 230 -22.01 -5.14 -4.96
C LYS A 230 -23.37 -4.62 -5.41
N ALA A 231 -23.62 -3.30 -5.34
CA ALA A 231 -24.84 -2.67 -5.88
C ALA A 231 -25.02 -2.88 -7.39
N SER A 232 -23.93 -3.17 -8.13
CA SER A 232 -24.00 -3.49 -9.56
C SER A 232 -24.56 -4.90 -9.86
N GLY A 233 -24.64 -5.77 -8.85
CA GLY A 233 -25.01 -7.17 -9.01
C GLY A 233 -24.01 -8.03 -9.77
N MET A 234 -22.80 -7.51 -10.06
CA MET A 234 -21.76 -8.19 -10.81
C MET A 234 -20.63 -8.68 -9.92
N SER A 235 -19.84 -9.64 -10.42
CA SER A 235 -18.51 -9.90 -9.90
C SER A 235 -17.60 -8.69 -10.17
N ASP A 236 -16.53 -8.54 -9.41
CA ASP A 236 -15.57 -7.45 -9.61
C ASP A 236 -14.82 -7.55 -10.94
N GLU A 237 -14.56 -8.76 -11.44
CA GLU A 237 -13.98 -9.00 -12.76
C GLU A 237 -14.96 -8.59 -13.88
N ASP A 238 -16.24 -9.04 -13.83
CA ASP A 238 -17.25 -8.64 -14.80
C ASP A 238 -17.52 -7.14 -14.79
N PHE A 239 -17.55 -6.54 -13.59
CA PHE A 239 -17.70 -5.10 -13.44
C PHE A 239 -16.56 -4.35 -14.14
N ALA A 240 -15.32 -4.73 -13.87
CA ALA A 240 -14.14 -4.10 -14.45
C ALA A 240 -14.09 -4.29 -15.97
N GLU A 241 -14.36 -5.50 -16.48
CA GLU A 241 -14.33 -5.80 -17.91
C GLU A 241 -15.43 -5.04 -18.68
N LYS A 242 -16.68 -5.09 -18.21
CA LYS A 242 -17.79 -4.40 -18.86
C LYS A 242 -17.65 -2.89 -18.83
N LEU A 243 -17.25 -2.33 -17.69
CA LEU A 243 -17.02 -0.89 -17.54
C LEU A 243 -15.93 -0.42 -18.52
N LEU A 244 -14.87 -1.20 -18.69
CA LEU A 244 -13.82 -0.90 -19.68
C LEU A 244 -14.34 -0.99 -21.12
N ARG A 245 -15.06 -2.05 -21.46
CA ARG A 245 -15.53 -2.29 -22.85
C ARG A 245 -16.62 -1.32 -23.29
N GLU A 246 -17.56 -1.01 -22.38
CA GLU A 246 -18.76 -0.24 -22.74
C GLU A 246 -18.59 1.26 -22.53
N GLU A 247 -17.86 1.64 -21.47
CA GLU A 247 -17.71 3.05 -21.08
C GLU A 247 -16.27 3.56 -21.16
N HIS A 248 -15.31 2.71 -21.52
CA HIS A 248 -13.87 3.05 -21.62
C HIS A 248 -13.31 3.63 -20.33
N VAL A 249 -13.78 3.12 -19.17
CA VAL A 249 -13.26 3.43 -17.84
C VAL A 249 -12.56 2.20 -17.29
N ALA A 250 -11.25 2.32 -17.05
CA ALA A 250 -10.43 1.24 -16.53
C ALA A 250 -10.36 1.28 -15.00
N VAL A 251 -10.69 0.18 -14.36
CA VAL A 251 -10.55 -0.05 -12.92
C VAL A 251 -9.86 -1.40 -12.71
N VAL A 252 -9.35 -1.66 -11.51
CA VAL A 252 -8.76 -2.96 -11.19
C VAL A 252 -9.71 -3.72 -10.30
N PRO A 253 -10.11 -4.96 -10.66
CA PRO A 253 -10.98 -5.79 -9.83
C PRO A 253 -10.31 -6.04 -8.47
N GLY A 254 -11.12 -6.03 -7.40
CA GLY A 254 -10.61 -6.11 -6.04
C GLY A 254 -9.97 -7.45 -5.72
N ILE A 255 -10.45 -8.55 -6.32
CA ILE A 255 -9.88 -9.89 -6.14
C ILE A 255 -8.38 -9.95 -6.51
N ALA A 256 -7.91 -9.08 -7.40
CA ALA A 256 -6.48 -8.98 -7.74
C ALA A 256 -5.59 -8.61 -6.55
N PHE A 257 -6.15 -8.10 -5.45
CA PHE A 257 -5.41 -7.68 -4.25
C PHE A 257 -5.45 -8.70 -3.11
N GLY A 258 -5.95 -9.91 -3.40
CA GLY A 258 -6.04 -11.00 -2.44
C GLY A 258 -7.34 -11.04 -1.63
N PRO A 259 -7.41 -11.90 -0.61
CA PRO A 259 -8.60 -12.08 0.21
C PRO A 259 -9.13 -10.76 0.79
N GLY A 260 -10.46 -10.60 0.82
CA GLY A 260 -11.12 -9.37 1.24
C GLY A 260 -11.23 -8.29 0.16
N GLY A 261 -10.67 -8.52 -1.03
CA GLY A 261 -10.86 -7.64 -2.19
C GLY A 261 -12.11 -7.94 -3.02
N ASP A 262 -12.70 -9.12 -2.85
CA ASP A 262 -13.91 -9.56 -3.56
C ASP A 262 -15.09 -8.60 -3.34
N GLY A 263 -15.74 -8.21 -4.43
CA GLY A 263 -16.84 -7.26 -4.42
C GLY A 263 -16.42 -5.78 -4.32
N PHE A 264 -15.14 -5.50 -4.54
CA PHE A 264 -14.58 -4.15 -4.60
C PHE A 264 -13.90 -3.88 -5.95
N ALA A 265 -13.62 -2.61 -6.23
CA ALA A 265 -12.81 -2.21 -7.38
C ALA A 265 -11.86 -1.08 -7.00
N ARG A 266 -10.57 -1.21 -7.36
CA ARG A 266 -9.61 -0.11 -7.14
C ARG A 266 -9.69 0.91 -8.25
N MET A 267 -9.87 2.16 -7.87
CA MET A 267 -9.82 3.35 -8.71
C MET A 267 -8.68 4.26 -8.29
N CYS A 268 -8.08 4.97 -9.25
CA CYS A 268 -6.95 5.85 -9.00
C CYS A 268 -7.33 7.31 -9.31
N TYR A 269 -7.08 8.23 -8.37
CA TYR A 269 -7.32 9.66 -8.59
C TYR A 269 -6.04 10.46 -8.90
N ALA A 270 -4.91 9.78 -9.14
CA ALA A 270 -3.70 10.41 -9.68
C ALA A 270 -3.81 10.63 -11.21
N THR A 271 -4.89 11.28 -11.63
CA THR A 271 -5.19 11.67 -13.00
C THR A 271 -5.85 13.05 -13.02
N GLU A 272 -6.00 13.66 -14.18
CA GLU A 272 -6.59 14.99 -14.30
C GLU A 272 -8.02 15.05 -13.73
N TYR A 273 -8.35 16.16 -13.07
CA TYR A 273 -9.66 16.37 -12.46
C TYR A 273 -10.82 16.17 -13.44
N SER A 274 -10.70 16.75 -14.65
CA SER A 274 -11.69 16.61 -15.71
C SER A 274 -11.90 15.17 -16.20
N LYS A 275 -10.84 14.34 -16.11
CA LYS A 275 -10.94 12.92 -16.45
C LYS A 275 -11.69 12.12 -15.37
N ILE A 276 -11.60 12.54 -14.13
CA ILE A 276 -12.40 11.95 -13.04
C ILE A 276 -13.89 12.32 -13.24
N GLU A 277 -14.20 13.57 -13.55
CA GLU A 277 -15.57 14.00 -13.87
C GLU A 277 -16.16 13.20 -15.05
N GLU A 278 -15.40 13.05 -16.13
CA GLU A 278 -15.79 12.26 -17.29
C GLU A 278 -16.01 10.78 -16.91
N ALA A 279 -15.11 10.18 -16.14
CA ALA A 279 -15.24 8.80 -15.68
C ALA A 279 -16.51 8.61 -14.82
N LEU A 280 -16.78 9.50 -13.89
CA LEU A 280 -17.98 9.46 -13.06
C LEU A 280 -19.27 9.57 -13.90
N HIS A 281 -19.30 10.43 -14.91
CA HIS A 281 -20.45 10.54 -15.82
C HIS A 281 -20.67 9.25 -16.65
N ARG A 282 -19.58 8.61 -17.09
CA ARG A 282 -19.65 7.32 -17.80
C ARG A 282 -20.11 6.19 -16.87
N MET A 283 -19.61 6.17 -15.64
CA MET A 283 -20.04 5.22 -14.62
C MET A 283 -21.51 5.39 -14.24
N GLU A 284 -22.03 6.63 -14.22
CA GLU A 284 -23.47 6.88 -14.02
C GLU A 284 -24.32 6.21 -15.10
N LYS A 285 -23.93 6.33 -16.38
CA LYS A 285 -24.62 5.64 -17.47
C LYS A 285 -24.56 4.13 -17.31
N PHE A 286 -23.43 3.61 -16.89
CA PHE A 286 -23.24 2.19 -16.63
C PHE A 286 -24.12 1.69 -15.47
N MET A 287 -24.11 2.36 -14.34
CA MET A 287 -24.93 1.99 -13.18
C MET A 287 -26.43 2.11 -13.47
N ASN A 288 -26.88 3.09 -14.25
CA ASN A 288 -28.30 3.19 -14.69
C ASN A 288 -28.75 2.02 -15.56
N ARG A 289 -27.84 1.26 -16.17
CA ARG A 289 -28.17 0.04 -16.94
C ARG A 289 -28.15 -1.22 -16.10
N TYR A 290 -27.33 -1.27 -15.07
CA TYR A 290 -27.00 -2.52 -14.38
C TYR A 290 -27.22 -2.47 -12.85
N GLY A 291 -27.37 -1.28 -12.25
CA GLY A 291 -27.56 -1.06 -10.81
C GLY A 291 -29.01 -0.94 -10.35
#